data_1da72e90dbe1761629eb889d03bf8a0b
#
_entry.id   1da72e90dbe1761629eb889d03bf8a0b
#
_cell.length_a   1.000
_cell.length_b   1.000
_cell.length_c   1.000
_cell.angle_alpha   90.00
_cell.angle_beta   90.00
_cell.angle_gamma   90.00
#
_symmetry.space_group_name_H-M   'P 1'
#
loop_
_entity.id
_entity.type
_entity.pdbx_description
1 polymer ?
#
loop_
_entity_poly.entity_id
_entity_poly.type
_entity_poly.pdbx_seq_one_letter_code
_entity_poly.pdbx_strand_id
1 'polypeptide(L)'
;MSEPLEKDVAFGFRRVGENEKQGLVNEVFSKAAERYDQMNDLMSGGLHRLWKDDFVTMLNPPRGNHAFKVLDVAGGTGDIAFRIARAGGSGTHVTVADISPEMVGEGQKRAEREGLLGSCDFTVGNAEKLAFPDKSFDAYTIAFGIRNVTHIDRALTEAYRVLKPGGRFQCLEFSHVDIELLQKAYDSFSFTVIPAVGKAVTGDGQPYRYLVESIRTFPKQEQFKTMMDAAGFSRTAYRNLSGGIVAIHSGWRI
;
A
#
# COMPACT_ATOMS: atom_id res chain seq x y z
N MET A 1 -28.81 -9.79 -26.08
CA MET A 1 -27.46 -9.88 -25.52
C MET A 1 -27.64 -9.60 -24.03
N SER A 2 -27.53 -10.62 -23.17
CA SER A 2 -27.56 -10.44 -21.71
C SER A 2 -26.28 -9.72 -21.30
N GLU A 3 -26.40 -8.59 -20.59
CA GLU A 3 -25.28 -7.98 -19.91
C GLU A 3 -24.58 -9.03 -19.05
N PRO A 4 -23.23 -9.09 -19.04
CA PRO A 4 -22.52 -9.98 -18.16
C PRO A 4 -22.90 -9.60 -16.72
N LEU A 5 -23.31 -10.59 -15.92
CA LEU A 5 -23.59 -10.40 -14.51
C LEU A 5 -22.37 -9.76 -13.86
N GLU A 6 -22.56 -8.55 -13.32
CA GLU A 6 -21.53 -7.82 -12.63
C GLU A 6 -21.03 -8.66 -11.44
N LYS A 7 -19.73 -8.88 -11.37
CA LYS A 7 -19.14 -9.67 -10.28
C LYS A 7 -19.10 -8.82 -9.02
N ASP A 8 -19.66 -9.34 -7.94
CA ASP A 8 -19.56 -8.73 -6.63
C ASP A 8 -18.18 -8.89 -6.03
N VAL A 9 -17.65 -7.81 -5.49
CA VAL A 9 -16.34 -7.76 -4.80
C VAL A 9 -16.49 -7.21 -3.37
N ALA A 10 -15.53 -7.52 -2.51
CA ALA A 10 -15.55 -7.06 -1.13
C ALA A 10 -15.22 -5.55 -1.03
N PHE A 11 -16.04 -4.80 -0.29
CA PHE A 11 -15.79 -3.45 0.18
C PHE A 11 -16.02 -3.41 1.69
N GLY A 12 -14.97 -3.62 2.48
CA GLY A 12 -15.09 -3.96 3.88
C GLY A 12 -15.89 -5.27 4.04
N PHE A 13 -16.91 -5.27 4.89
CA PHE A 13 -17.81 -6.42 5.09
C PHE A 13 -18.98 -6.47 4.10
N ARG A 14 -19.14 -5.45 3.26
CA ARG A 14 -20.18 -5.42 2.23
C ARG A 14 -19.67 -5.99 0.92
N ARG A 15 -20.63 -6.44 0.08
CA ARG A 15 -20.36 -6.76 -1.32
C ARG A 15 -20.94 -5.66 -2.20
N VAL A 16 -20.16 -5.23 -3.18
CA VAL A 16 -20.50 -4.16 -4.13
C VAL A 16 -20.14 -4.59 -5.54
N GLY A 17 -20.71 -3.99 -6.56
CA GLY A 17 -20.32 -4.23 -7.94
C GLY A 17 -18.84 -3.89 -8.16
N GLU A 18 -18.16 -4.67 -9.01
CA GLU A 18 -16.73 -4.47 -9.32
C GLU A 18 -16.44 -3.04 -9.78
N ASN A 19 -17.34 -2.47 -10.62
CA ASN A 19 -17.20 -1.11 -11.15
C ASN A 19 -17.43 -0.02 -10.09
N GLU A 20 -18.18 -0.31 -9.02
CA GLU A 20 -18.50 0.64 -7.94
C GLU A 20 -17.37 0.73 -6.91
N LYS A 21 -16.65 -0.39 -6.67
CA LYS A 21 -15.66 -0.48 -5.57
C LYS A 21 -14.63 0.65 -5.63
N GLN A 22 -14.05 0.89 -6.81
CA GLN A 22 -13.02 1.92 -6.95
C GLN A 22 -13.53 3.33 -6.63
N GLY A 23 -14.76 3.64 -7.05
CA GLY A 23 -15.42 4.92 -6.74
C GLY A 23 -15.61 5.11 -5.24
N LEU A 24 -16.09 4.06 -4.55
CA LEU A 24 -16.30 4.06 -3.10
C LEU A 24 -14.97 4.18 -2.34
N VAL A 25 -13.92 3.49 -2.78
CA VAL A 25 -12.58 3.60 -2.21
C VAL A 25 -12.07 5.04 -2.37
N ASN A 26 -12.17 5.61 -3.57
CA ASN A 26 -11.75 6.99 -3.83
C ASN A 26 -12.50 7.98 -2.94
N GLU A 27 -13.81 7.83 -2.75
CA GLU A 27 -14.60 8.69 -1.87
C GLU A 27 -14.11 8.62 -0.41
N VAL A 28 -13.81 7.42 0.09
CA VAL A 28 -13.26 7.24 1.44
C VAL A 28 -11.92 7.98 1.60
N PHE A 29 -11.02 7.83 0.62
CA PHE A 29 -9.69 8.44 0.68
C PHE A 29 -9.70 9.94 0.39
N SER A 30 -10.57 10.45 -0.48
CA SER A 30 -10.71 11.89 -0.72
C SER A 30 -11.15 12.63 0.53
N LYS A 31 -12.11 12.07 1.27
CA LYS A 31 -12.57 12.63 2.55
C LYS A 31 -11.50 12.60 3.64
N ALA A 32 -10.58 11.64 3.56
CA ALA A 32 -9.48 11.48 4.52
C ALA A 32 -8.17 12.15 4.10
N ALA A 33 -8.02 12.60 2.84
CA ALA A 33 -6.76 13.03 2.26
C ALA A 33 -6.01 14.10 3.07
N GLU A 34 -6.72 15.15 3.53
CA GLU A 34 -6.12 16.22 4.33
C GLU A 34 -5.68 15.77 5.74
N ARG A 35 -6.22 14.64 6.22
CA ARG A 35 -5.98 14.12 7.58
C ARG A 35 -5.44 12.68 7.56
N TYR A 36 -4.95 12.24 6.41
CA TYR A 36 -4.50 10.85 6.21
C TYR A 36 -3.40 10.45 7.20
N ASP A 37 -2.43 11.33 7.45
CA ASP A 37 -1.37 11.08 8.43
C ASP A 37 -1.92 11.01 9.86
N GLN A 38 -2.89 11.87 10.22
CA GLN A 38 -3.56 11.82 11.52
C GLN A 38 -4.34 10.51 11.70
N MET A 39 -4.98 10.03 10.64
CA MET A 39 -5.67 8.75 10.65
C MET A 39 -4.69 7.58 10.88
N ASN A 40 -3.55 7.59 10.20
CA ASN A 40 -2.50 6.59 10.39
C ASN A 40 -1.89 6.67 11.79
N ASP A 41 -1.65 7.87 12.33
CA ASP A 41 -1.18 8.07 13.70
C ASP A 41 -2.17 7.48 14.71
N LEU A 42 -3.47 7.77 14.56
CA LEU A 42 -4.51 7.26 15.45
C LEU A 42 -4.60 5.73 15.41
N MET A 43 -4.57 5.15 14.22
CA MET A 43 -4.71 3.71 14.03
C MET A 43 -3.53 2.90 14.54
N SER A 44 -2.35 3.47 14.47
CA SER A 44 -1.10 2.78 14.82
C SER A 44 -0.48 3.24 16.14
N GLY A 45 -1.09 4.24 16.83
CA GLY A 45 -0.44 4.90 17.95
C GLY A 45 0.91 5.52 17.57
N GLY A 46 1.06 5.96 16.30
CA GLY A 46 2.30 6.51 15.76
C GLY A 46 3.33 5.46 15.28
N LEU A 47 3.07 4.16 15.50
CA LEU A 47 3.98 3.06 15.13
C LEU A 47 4.18 2.93 13.62
N HIS A 48 3.25 3.43 12.79
CA HIS A 48 3.38 3.35 11.33
C HIS A 48 4.68 3.98 10.81
N ARG A 49 5.23 4.96 11.50
CA ARG A 49 6.50 5.60 11.12
C ARG A 49 7.66 4.63 11.26
N LEU A 50 7.72 3.87 12.36
CA LEU A 50 8.73 2.84 12.59
C LEU A 50 8.58 1.69 11.57
N TRP A 51 7.35 1.27 11.27
CA TRP A 51 7.10 0.23 10.26
C TRP A 51 7.55 0.66 8.86
N LYS A 52 7.34 1.93 8.50
CA LYS A 52 7.82 2.51 7.24
C LYS A 52 9.35 2.60 7.20
N ASP A 53 10.00 2.91 8.31
CA ASP A 53 11.48 2.92 8.42
C ASP A 53 12.04 1.49 8.28
N ASP A 54 11.45 0.51 8.95
CA ASP A 54 11.80 -0.91 8.82
C ASP A 54 11.60 -1.39 7.37
N PHE A 55 10.52 -0.98 6.72
CA PHE A 55 10.20 -1.29 5.34
C PHE A 55 11.28 -0.79 4.37
N VAL A 56 11.69 0.46 4.49
CA VAL A 56 12.74 1.05 3.66
C VAL A 56 14.10 0.46 3.99
N THR A 57 14.39 0.20 5.27
CA THR A 57 15.63 -0.48 5.69
C THR A 57 15.71 -1.87 5.08
N MET A 58 14.60 -2.61 5.04
CA MET A 58 14.56 -3.94 4.43
C MET A 58 14.68 -3.87 2.90
N LEU A 59 14.16 -2.82 2.24
CA LEU A 59 14.38 -2.59 0.81
C LEU A 59 15.86 -2.37 0.51
N ASN A 60 16.56 -1.66 1.39
CA ASN A 60 17.99 -1.36 1.32
C ASN A 60 18.42 -0.80 -0.05
N PRO A 61 17.91 0.37 -0.46
CA PRO A 61 18.26 0.97 -1.73
C PRO A 61 19.78 1.25 -1.79
N PRO A 62 20.43 1.05 -2.96
CA PRO A 62 21.88 1.29 -3.10
C PRO A 62 22.25 2.74 -2.77
N ARG A 63 23.34 2.94 -2.01
CA ARG A 63 23.83 4.28 -1.64
C ARG A 63 24.78 4.92 -2.66
N GLY A 64 25.08 4.22 -3.74
CA GLY A 64 25.98 4.68 -4.80
C GLY A 64 25.25 5.49 -5.89
N ASN A 65 25.97 5.68 -7.01
CA ASN A 65 25.44 6.37 -8.19
C ASN A 65 24.87 5.41 -9.27
N HIS A 66 24.83 4.11 -8.99
CA HIS A 66 24.21 3.15 -9.90
C HIS A 66 22.70 3.38 -10.00
N ALA A 67 22.19 3.37 -11.23
CA ALA A 67 20.77 3.55 -11.49
C ALA A 67 19.95 2.47 -10.77
N PHE A 68 19.06 2.90 -9.89
CA PHE A 68 18.12 2.05 -9.17
C PHE A 68 16.73 2.67 -9.24
N LYS A 69 15.89 2.07 -10.09
CA LYS A 69 14.52 2.56 -10.36
C LYS A 69 13.52 1.83 -9.49
N VAL A 70 12.79 2.57 -8.69
CA VAL A 70 11.74 2.05 -7.82
C VAL A 70 10.38 2.52 -8.31
N LEU A 71 9.40 1.63 -8.35
CA LEU A 71 8.00 1.97 -8.54
C LEU A 71 7.28 1.82 -7.20
N ASP A 72 6.77 2.93 -6.66
CA ASP A 72 5.97 2.97 -5.42
C ASP A 72 4.50 3.12 -5.79
N VAL A 73 3.74 2.03 -5.68
CA VAL A 73 2.34 1.95 -6.13
C VAL A 73 1.39 2.15 -4.96
N ALA A 74 0.27 2.83 -5.22
CA ALA A 74 -0.61 3.38 -4.20
C ALA A 74 0.20 4.24 -3.20
N GLY A 75 1.17 4.99 -3.74
CA GLY A 75 2.14 5.74 -2.94
C GLY A 75 1.60 7.05 -2.37
N GLY A 76 0.37 7.43 -2.74
CA GLY A 76 -0.32 8.59 -2.21
C GLY A 76 0.49 9.87 -2.37
N THR A 77 0.72 10.56 -1.26
CA THR A 77 1.51 11.81 -1.21
C THR A 77 3.03 11.58 -1.15
N GLY A 78 3.52 10.35 -1.37
CA GLY A 78 4.93 10.02 -1.56
C GLY A 78 5.75 9.76 -0.30
N ASP A 79 5.15 9.48 0.85
CA ASP A 79 5.90 9.30 2.11
C ASP A 79 6.94 8.16 2.01
N ILE A 80 6.59 7.02 1.44
CA ILE A 80 7.52 5.90 1.21
C ILE A 80 8.57 6.29 0.17
N ALA A 81 8.15 6.88 -0.94
CA ALA A 81 9.06 7.32 -1.99
C ALA A 81 10.14 8.28 -1.47
N PHE A 82 9.77 9.25 -0.64
CA PHE A 82 10.72 10.20 -0.05
C PHE A 82 11.70 9.53 0.91
N ARG A 83 11.24 8.55 1.70
CA ARG A 83 12.12 7.76 2.56
C ARG A 83 13.12 6.93 1.74
N ILE A 84 12.66 6.32 0.65
CA ILE A 84 13.51 5.56 -0.28
C ILE A 84 14.54 6.48 -0.94
N ALA A 85 14.12 7.64 -1.47
CA ALA A 85 14.99 8.61 -2.11
C ALA A 85 16.07 9.12 -1.14
N ARG A 86 15.74 9.38 0.12
CA ARG A 86 16.70 9.81 1.15
C ARG A 86 17.63 8.70 1.62
N ALA A 87 17.15 7.45 1.66
CA ALA A 87 17.95 6.30 2.07
C ALA A 87 18.94 5.84 0.97
N GLY A 88 18.56 6.04 -0.29
CA GLY A 88 19.33 5.69 -1.47
C GLY A 88 20.43 6.70 -1.82
N GLY A 89 21.25 6.36 -2.79
CA GLY A 89 22.24 7.26 -3.37
C GLY A 89 21.70 8.08 -4.54
N SER A 90 22.59 8.85 -5.19
CA SER A 90 22.23 9.73 -6.32
C SER A 90 21.70 8.99 -7.56
N GLY A 91 21.89 7.68 -7.65
CA GLY A 91 21.32 6.84 -8.70
C GLY A 91 19.92 6.32 -8.40
N THR A 92 19.38 6.56 -7.20
CA THR A 92 18.04 6.10 -6.82
C THR A 92 16.98 7.07 -7.33
N HIS A 93 16.01 6.54 -8.07
CA HIS A 93 14.87 7.30 -8.59
C HIS A 93 13.57 6.56 -8.32
N VAL A 94 12.58 7.24 -7.77
CA VAL A 94 11.30 6.65 -7.39
C VAL A 94 10.18 7.23 -8.22
N THR A 95 9.46 6.38 -8.95
CA THR A 95 8.20 6.75 -9.60
C THR A 95 7.05 6.38 -8.67
N VAL A 96 6.29 7.37 -8.24
CA VAL A 96 5.06 7.18 -7.45
C VAL A 96 3.88 7.05 -8.40
N ALA A 97 3.14 5.95 -8.29
CA ALA A 97 1.90 5.75 -9.02
C ALA A 97 0.74 5.62 -8.04
N ASP A 98 -0.26 6.47 -8.17
CA ASP A 98 -1.48 6.40 -7.37
C ASP A 98 -2.72 6.57 -8.24
N ILE A 99 -3.82 5.94 -7.86
CA ILE A 99 -5.06 6.02 -8.63
C ILE A 99 -5.77 7.37 -8.45
N SER A 100 -5.48 8.10 -7.35
CA SER A 100 -6.05 9.41 -7.05
C SER A 100 -5.20 10.54 -7.64
N PRO A 101 -5.73 11.31 -8.61
CA PRO A 101 -5.05 12.49 -9.13
C PRO A 101 -4.76 13.54 -8.05
N GLU A 102 -5.63 13.65 -7.04
CA GLU A 102 -5.48 14.58 -5.92
C GLU A 102 -4.24 14.23 -5.08
N MET A 103 -4.05 12.94 -4.76
CA MET A 103 -2.89 12.45 -4.03
C MET A 103 -1.60 12.67 -4.81
N VAL A 104 -1.61 12.38 -6.11
CA VAL A 104 -0.50 12.63 -7.03
C VAL A 104 -0.13 14.12 -7.03
N GLY A 105 -1.12 15.01 -7.19
CA GLY A 105 -0.90 16.46 -7.19
C GLY A 105 -0.34 17.01 -5.86
N GLU A 106 -0.84 16.51 -4.73
CA GLU A 106 -0.30 16.90 -3.43
C GLU A 106 1.11 16.32 -3.20
N GLY A 107 1.36 15.10 -3.66
CA GLY A 107 2.69 14.48 -3.63
C GLY A 107 3.73 15.29 -4.39
N GLN A 108 3.39 15.78 -5.59
CA GLN A 108 4.27 16.64 -6.39
C GLN A 108 4.62 17.95 -5.67
N LYS A 109 3.61 18.64 -5.12
CA LYS A 109 3.83 19.86 -4.33
C LYS A 109 4.71 19.59 -3.11
N ARG A 110 4.52 18.45 -2.46
CA ARG A 110 5.33 18.05 -1.32
C ARG A 110 6.77 17.74 -1.75
N ALA A 111 6.99 17.04 -2.87
CA ALA A 111 8.32 16.78 -3.42
C ALA A 111 9.06 18.07 -3.76
N GLU A 112 8.37 19.06 -4.29
CA GLU A 112 8.92 20.40 -4.56
C GLU A 112 9.37 21.08 -3.27
N ARG A 113 8.50 21.16 -2.25
CA ARG A 113 8.83 21.75 -0.94
C ARG A 113 10.02 21.07 -0.26
N GLU A 114 10.18 19.76 -0.45
CA GLU A 114 11.23 18.95 0.18
C GLU A 114 12.48 18.82 -0.69
N GLY A 115 12.51 19.42 -1.91
CA GLY A 115 13.64 19.39 -2.84
C GLY A 115 13.89 18.04 -3.47
N LEU A 116 12.85 17.21 -3.64
CA LEU A 116 12.94 15.82 -4.11
C LEU A 116 12.45 15.59 -5.54
N LEU A 117 12.07 16.65 -6.28
CA LEU A 117 11.63 16.54 -7.69
C LEU A 117 12.68 15.91 -8.63
N GLY A 118 13.96 15.98 -8.28
CA GLY A 118 15.04 15.31 -9.04
C GLY A 118 15.14 13.81 -8.80
N SER A 119 14.49 13.31 -7.74
CA SER A 119 14.57 11.91 -7.30
C SER A 119 13.22 11.20 -7.28
N CYS A 120 12.11 11.93 -7.40
CA CYS A 120 10.77 11.39 -7.34
C CYS A 120 9.89 11.96 -8.46
N ASP A 121 9.29 11.09 -9.26
CA ASP A 121 8.24 11.40 -10.23
C ASP A 121 6.89 10.93 -9.72
N PHE A 122 5.82 11.57 -10.17
CA PHE A 122 4.45 11.23 -9.79
C PHE A 122 3.57 11.04 -11.01
N THR A 123 2.76 9.99 -11.02
CA THR A 123 1.82 9.69 -12.12
C THR A 123 0.53 9.07 -11.60
N VAL A 124 -0.56 9.33 -12.31
CA VAL A 124 -1.80 8.60 -12.07
C VAL A 124 -1.68 7.19 -12.63
N GLY A 125 -1.99 6.17 -11.82
CA GLY A 125 -1.87 4.78 -12.25
C GLY A 125 -2.70 3.82 -11.42
N ASN A 126 -3.28 2.82 -12.10
CA ASN A 126 -4.00 1.72 -11.48
C ASN A 126 -3.06 0.54 -11.28
N ALA A 127 -2.95 0.03 -10.05
CA ALA A 127 -2.11 -1.13 -9.69
C ALA A 127 -2.43 -2.39 -10.52
N GLU A 128 -3.68 -2.55 -10.95
CA GLU A 128 -4.14 -3.69 -11.76
C GLU A 128 -3.83 -3.56 -13.25
N LYS A 129 -3.42 -2.38 -13.71
CA LYS A 129 -3.09 -2.07 -15.11
C LYS A 129 -2.12 -0.90 -15.17
N LEU A 130 -0.85 -1.18 -14.98
CA LEU A 130 0.21 -0.18 -14.94
C LEU A 130 0.62 0.24 -16.37
N ALA A 131 0.69 1.55 -16.62
CA ALA A 131 1.10 2.11 -17.91
C ALA A 131 2.63 2.18 -18.05
N PHE A 132 3.34 1.15 -17.57
CA PHE A 132 4.79 1.03 -17.69
C PHE A 132 5.16 -0.19 -18.52
N PRO A 133 6.29 -0.12 -19.27
CA PRO A 133 6.82 -1.27 -19.98
C PRO A 133 7.21 -2.41 -19.03
N ASP A 134 7.26 -3.63 -19.57
CA ASP A 134 7.81 -4.78 -18.87
C ASP A 134 9.26 -4.53 -18.44
N LYS A 135 9.66 -5.12 -17.32
CA LYS A 135 11.07 -5.14 -16.87
C LYS A 135 11.70 -3.74 -16.77
N SER A 136 10.96 -2.76 -16.25
CA SER A 136 11.37 -1.35 -16.16
C SER A 136 11.99 -0.97 -14.84
N PHE A 137 11.63 -1.67 -13.75
CA PHE A 137 11.99 -1.29 -12.39
C PHE A 137 12.85 -2.34 -11.69
N ASP A 138 13.76 -1.87 -10.84
CA ASP A 138 14.61 -2.69 -10.01
C ASP A 138 13.92 -3.11 -8.71
N ALA A 139 12.98 -2.28 -8.24
CA ALA A 139 12.13 -2.59 -7.11
C ALA A 139 10.69 -2.09 -7.31
N TYR A 140 9.75 -2.78 -6.69
CA TYR A 140 8.34 -2.40 -6.60
C TYR A 140 7.96 -2.37 -5.12
N THR A 141 7.39 -1.26 -4.68
CA THR A 141 6.90 -1.08 -3.31
C THR A 141 5.41 -0.77 -3.32
N ILE A 142 4.70 -1.26 -2.31
CA ILE A 142 3.32 -0.89 -2.03
C ILE A 142 3.11 -0.93 -0.51
N ALA A 143 2.69 0.19 0.08
CA ALA A 143 2.52 0.30 1.52
C ALA A 143 1.11 0.78 1.87
N PHE A 144 0.37 -0.03 2.65
CA PHE A 144 -0.99 0.25 3.14
C PHE A 144 -2.02 0.53 2.03
N GLY A 145 -1.76 0.03 0.82
CA GLY A 145 -2.57 0.28 -0.37
C GLY A 145 -3.21 -0.96 -0.96
N ILE A 146 -2.52 -2.12 -0.91
CA ILE A 146 -2.92 -3.30 -1.68
C ILE A 146 -4.27 -3.90 -1.23
N ARG A 147 -4.66 -3.75 0.03
CA ARG A 147 -5.97 -4.21 0.54
C ARG A 147 -7.16 -3.52 -0.13
N ASN A 148 -6.95 -2.32 -0.70
CA ASN A 148 -7.96 -1.51 -1.37
C ASN A 148 -8.11 -1.85 -2.86
N VAL A 149 -7.14 -2.57 -3.43
CA VAL A 149 -7.17 -3.03 -4.81
C VAL A 149 -8.31 -4.04 -5.01
N THR A 150 -8.98 -3.96 -6.14
CA THR A 150 -10.14 -4.83 -6.41
C THR A 150 -9.70 -6.27 -6.68
N HIS A 151 -8.66 -6.45 -7.51
CA HIS A 151 -8.08 -7.75 -7.86
C HIS A 151 -6.60 -7.78 -7.50
N ILE A 152 -6.32 -8.26 -6.29
CA ILE A 152 -4.94 -8.36 -5.76
C ILE A 152 -4.06 -9.26 -6.66
N ASP A 153 -4.60 -10.32 -7.22
CA ASP A 153 -3.94 -11.21 -8.16
C ASP A 153 -3.46 -10.49 -9.44
N ARG A 154 -4.31 -9.61 -10.00
CA ARG A 154 -3.93 -8.78 -11.15
C ARG A 154 -2.84 -7.78 -10.78
N ALA A 155 -2.95 -7.13 -9.62
CA ALA A 155 -1.93 -6.20 -9.15
C ALA A 155 -0.58 -6.89 -8.91
N LEU A 156 -0.57 -8.11 -8.37
CA LEU A 156 0.66 -8.91 -8.20
C LEU A 156 1.24 -9.32 -9.55
N THR A 157 0.40 -9.67 -10.55
CA THR A 157 0.84 -9.98 -11.92
C THR A 157 1.48 -8.76 -12.58
N GLU A 158 0.89 -7.58 -12.44
CA GLU A 158 1.44 -6.33 -12.95
C GLU A 158 2.76 -5.95 -12.25
N ALA A 159 2.82 -6.12 -10.93
CA ALA A 159 4.05 -5.92 -10.17
C ALA A 159 5.18 -6.83 -10.67
N TYR A 160 4.86 -8.11 -10.91
CA TYR A 160 5.83 -9.04 -11.49
C TYR A 160 6.24 -8.62 -12.91
N ARG A 161 5.30 -8.20 -13.75
CA ARG A 161 5.54 -7.80 -15.14
C ARG A 161 6.51 -6.63 -15.24
N VAL A 162 6.32 -5.59 -14.43
CA VAL A 162 7.12 -4.36 -14.50
C VAL A 162 8.50 -4.47 -13.85
N LEU A 163 8.71 -5.45 -12.97
CA LEU A 163 10.01 -5.69 -12.36
C LEU A 163 10.99 -6.32 -13.36
N LYS A 164 12.25 -5.91 -13.31
CA LYS A 164 13.34 -6.57 -14.01
C LYS A 164 13.64 -7.96 -13.44
N PRO A 165 14.25 -8.89 -14.20
CA PRO A 165 14.88 -10.07 -13.61
C PRO A 165 15.89 -9.64 -12.52
N GLY A 166 15.81 -10.27 -11.34
CA GLY A 166 16.54 -9.83 -10.15
C GLY A 166 15.87 -8.68 -9.39
N GLY A 167 14.76 -8.16 -9.87
CA GLY A 167 13.99 -7.11 -9.20
C GLY A 167 13.21 -7.61 -8.00
N ARG A 168 12.99 -6.72 -7.03
CA ARG A 168 12.37 -7.05 -5.75
C ARG A 168 10.99 -6.42 -5.60
N PHE A 169 10.01 -7.25 -5.24
CA PHE A 169 8.71 -6.83 -4.75
C PHE A 169 8.74 -6.70 -3.23
N GLN A 170 8.12 -5.65 -2.69
CA GLN A 170 7.96 -5.47 -1.25
C GLN A 170 6.62 -4.82 -0.93
N CYS A 171 5.87 -5.42 -0.02
CA CYS A 171 4.56 -4.96 0.43
C CYS A 171 4.52 -4.80 1.94
N LEU A 172 4.12 -3.63 2.43
CA LEU A 172 3.83 -3.35 3.84
C LEU A 172 2.33 -3.19 4.01
N GLU A 173 1.70 -4.06 4.80
CA GLU A 173 0.25 -4.00 4.97
C GLU A 173 -0.16 -4.45 6.38
N PHE A 174 -1.31 -3.93 6.84
CA PHE A 174 -1.97 -4.48 8.01
C PHE A 174 -2.27 -5.95 7.82
N SER A 175 -2.18 -6.71 8.89
CA SER A 175 -2.27 -8.15 8.84
C SER A 175 -3.03 -8.73 10.03
N HIS A 176 -2.96 -10.03 10.20
CA HIS A 176 -3.66 -10.73 11.26
C HIS A 176 -2.72 -11.01 12.42
N VAL A 177 -3.14 -10.64 13.63
CA VAL A 177 -2.37 -10.89 14.86
C VAL A 177 -2.43 -12.38 15.18
N ASP A 178 -1.28 -13.01 15.35
CA ASP A 178 -1.19 -14.45 15.63
C ASP A 178 -1.44 -14.81 17.12
N ILE A 179 -1.39 -13.82 18.02
CA ILE A 179 -1.58 -14.00 19.46
C ILE A 179 -3.02 -13.66 19.83
N GLU A 180 -3.82 -14.65 20.23
CA GLU A 180 -5.26 -14.52 20.46
C GLU A 180 -5.62 -13.41 21.46
N LEU A 181 -4.86 -13.28 22.57
CA LEU A 181 -5.09 -12.24 23.57
C LEU A 181 -4.83 -10.83 23.00
N LEU A 182 -3.74 -10.67 22.23
CA LEU A 182 -3.40 -9.41 21.56
C LEU A 182 -4.41 -9.10 20.47
N GLN A 183 -4.89 -10.12 19.74
CA GLN A 183 -5.93 -9.96 18.74
C GLN A 183 -7.22 -9.43 19.35
N LYS A 184 -7.70 -10.01 20.44
CA LYS A 184 -8.92 -9.54 21.14
C LYS A 184 -8.77 -8.09 21.62
N ALA A 185 -7.61 -7.73 22.18
CA ALA A 185 -7.34 -6.36 22.61
C ALA A 185 -7.30 -5.39 21.42
N TYR A 186 -6.63 -5.76 20.33
CA TYR A 186 -6.57 -4.96 19.10
C TYR A 186 -7.93 -4.85 18.42
N ASP A 187 -8.75 -5.89 18.42
CA ASP A 187 -10.10 -5.88 17.90
C ASP A 187 -10.99 -4.92 18.67
N SER A 188 -10.97 -5.00 20.01
CA SER A 188 -11.73 -4.08 20.87
C SER A 188 -11.32 -2.62 20.62
N PHE A 189 -10.02 -2.35 20.52
CA PHE A 189 -9.50 -1.02 20.17
C PHE A 189 -9.96 -0.58 18.78
N SER A 190 -9.82 -1.44 17.77
CA SER A 190 -10.08 -1.13 16.37
C SER A 190 -11.56 -0.86 16.09
N PHE A 191 -12.46 -1.64 16.67
CA PHE A 191 -13.90 -1.50 16.42
C PHE A 191 -14.60 -0.48 17.32
N THR A 192 -14.02 -0.17 18.49
CA THR A 192 -14.64 0.74 19.45
C THR A 192 -13.97 2.11 19.47
N VAL A 193 -12.65 2.15 19.65
CA VAL A 193 -11.92 3.40 19.85
C VAL A 193 -11.70 4.14 18.53
N ILE A 194 -11.23 3.43 17.50
CA ILE A 194 -10.86 4.09 16.23
C ILE A 194 -12.04 4.80 15.58
N PRO A 195 -13.23 4.17 15.37
CA PRO A 195 -14.38 4.87 14.78
C PRO A 195 -14.93 6.00 15.66
N ALA A 196 -14.90 5.82 17.00
CA ALA A 196 -15.39 6.85 17.92
C ALA A 196 -14.49 8.11 17.90
N VAL A 197 -13.17 7.93 17.96
CA VAL A 197 -12.21 9.04 17.86
C VAL A 197 -12.22 9.62 16.45
N GLY A 198 -12.30 8.77 15.42
CA GLY A 198 -12.44 9.21 14.02
C GLY A 198 -13.64 10.14 13.86
N LYS A 199 -14.82 9.75 14.36
CA LYS A 199 -16.02 10.59 14.34
C LYS A 199 -15.84 11.89 15.12
N ALA A 200 -15.18 11.85 16.28
CA ALA A 200 -14.94 13.05 17.09
C ALA A 200 -13.96 14.04 16.41
N VAL A 201 -12.95 13.55 15.68
CA VAL A 201 -11.91 14.37 15.03
C VAL A 201 -12.35 14.88 13.66
N THR A 202 -13.04 14.04 12.88
CA THR A 202 -13.37 14.35 11.47
C THR A 202 -14.86 14.62 11.22
N GLY A 203 -15.72 14.32 12.20
CA GLY A 203 -17.18 14.38 12.04
C GLY A 203 -17.78 13.17 11.32
N ASP A 204 -16.97 12.32 10.68
CA ASP A 204 -17.40 11.12 9.95
C ASP A 204 -16.61 9.89 10.40
N GLY A 205 -17.30 8.88 10.93
CA GLY A 205 -16.70 7.61 11.34
C GLY A 205 -16.61 6.56 10.20
N GLN A 206 -17.21 6.81 9.05
CA GLN A 206 -17.32 5.86 7.93
C GLN A 206 -15.93 5.48 7.35
N PRO A 207 -15.00 6.42 7.06
CA PRO A 207 -13.67 6.08 6.55
C PRO A 207 -12.91 5.15 7.51
N TYR A 208 -13.03 5.40 8.81
CA TYR A 208 -12.33 4.60 9.84
C TYR A 208 -12.94 3.20 9.98
N ARG A 209 -14.27 3.09 9.84
CA ARG A 209 -14.95 1.80 9.83
C ARG A 209 -14.53 0.96 8.63
N TYR A 210 -14.55 1.54 7.41
CA TYR A 210 -14.09 0.87 6.20
C TYR A 210 -12.65 0.36 6.36
N LEU A 211 -11.78 1.18 6.96
CA LEU A 211 -10.38 0.83 7.17
C LEU A 211 -10.24 -0.42 8.06
N VAL A 212 -10.97 -0.48 9.19
CA VAL A 212 -10.96 -1.66 10.06
C VAL A 212 -11.51 -2.90 9.34
N GLU A 213 -12.61 -2.74 8.60
CA GLU A 213 -13.24 -3.82 7.84
C GLU A 213 -12.32 -4.33 6.71
N SER A 214 -11.66 -3.43 5.97
CA SER A 214 -10.74 -3.80 4.89
C SER A 214 -9.51 -4.56 5.40
N ILE A 215 -9.01 -4.24 6.59
CA ILE A 215 -7.94 -5.00 7.25
C ILE A 215 -8.40 -6.43 7.54
N ARG A 216 -9.64 -6.62 8.03
CA ARG A 216 -10.16 -7.95 8.39
C ARG A 216 -10.46 -8.84 7.17
N THR A 217 -10.75 -8.24 6.04
CA THR A 217 -11.00 -8.97 4.78
C THR A 217 -9.72 -9.22 3.97
N PHE A 218 -8.61 -8.60 4.33
CA PHE A 218 -7.32 -8.84 3.68
C PHE A 218 -6.79 -10.26 3.95
N PRO A 219 -6.13 -10.92 2.99
CA PRO A 219 -5.56 -12.25 3.18
C PRO A 219 -4.60 -12.30 4.37
N LYS A 220 -4.59 -13.45 5.08
CA LYS A 220 -3.57 -13.72 6.10
C LYS A 220 -2.18 -13.81 5.46
N GLN A 221 -1.14 -13.65 6.27
CA GLN A 221 0.25 -13.59 5.81
C GLN A 221 0.62 -14.72 4.86
N GLU A 222 0.34 -15.98 5.23
CA GLU A 222 0.67 -17.15 4.40
C GLU A 222 -0.18 -17.21 3.12
N GLN A 223 -1.45 -16.78 3.20
CA GLN A 223 -2.31 -16.71 2.02
C GLN A 223 -1.79 -15.67 1.01
N PHE A 224 -1.41 -14.47 1.49
CA PHE A 224 -0.86 -13.45 0.61
C PHE A 224 0.49 -13.87 0.02
N LYS A 225 1.34 -14.55 0.81
CA LYS A 225 2.56 -15.18 0.30
C LYS A 225 2.25 -16.18 -0.82
N THR A 226 1.26 -17.05 -0.65
CA THR A 226 0.83 -18.01 -1.69
C THR A 226 0.35 -17.28 -2.96
N MET A 227 -0.36 -16.16 -2.82
CA MET A 227 -0.75 -15.33 -3.98
C MET A 227 0.46 -14.74 -4.71
N MET A 228 1.50 -14.35 -3.98
CA MET A 228 2.77 -13.90 -4.58
C MET A 228 3.46 -15.04 -5.34
N ASP A 229 3.51 -16.24 -4.76
CA ASP A 229 4.06 -17.44 -5.43
C ASP A 229 3.30 -17.73 -6.73
N ALA A 230 1.97 -17.65 -6.70
CA ALA A 230 1.11 -17.86 -7.87
C ALA A 230 1.31 -16.79 -8.96
N ALA A 231 1.68 -15.55 -8.59
CA ALA A 231 2.02 -14.48 -9.53
C ALA A 231 3.42 -14.63 -10.15
N GLY A 232 4.22 -15.63 -9.73
CA GLY A 232 5.53 -15.97 -10.28
C GLY A 232 6.72 -15.49 -9.43
N PHE A 233 6.48 -14.82 -8.30
CA PHE A 233 7.57 -14.42 -7.42
C PHE A 233 8.25 -15.64 -6.80
N SER A 234 9.56 -15.54 -6.65
CA SER A 234 10.41 -16.55 -6.00
C SER A 234 10.96 -16.01 -4.68
N ARG A 235 11.40 -16.91 -3.79
CA ARG A 235 11.95 -16.57 -2.47
C ARG A 235 11.00 -15.65 -1.68
N THR A 236 9.71 -15.92 -1.79
CA THR A 236 8.69 -15.17 -1.08
C THR A 236 8.79 -15.42 0.42
N ALA A 237 8.68 -14.35 1.18
CA ALA A 237 8.75 -14.39 2.62
C ALA A 237 7.91 -13.25 3.21
N TYR A 238 7.57 -13.38 4.49
CA TYR A 238 7.02 -12.26 5.26
C TYR A 238 7.69 -12.14 6.62
N ARG A 239 7.67 -10.92 7.15
CA ARG A 239 8.13 -10.57 8.48
C ARG A 239 7.02 -9.83 9.21
N ASN A 240 6.54 -10.41 10.31
CA ASN A 240 5.58 -9.77 11.20
C ASN A 240 6.23 -8.65 12.01
N LEU A 241 5.52 -7.53 12.11
CA LEU A 241 5.88 -6.39 12.96
C LEU A 241 4.80 -6.21 14.01
N SER A 242 5.19 -5.73 15.20
CA SER A 242 4.27 -5.46 16.32
C SER A 242 3.32 -6.62 16.61
N GLY A 243 3.86 -7.86 16.69
CA GLY A 243 3.06 -9.06 16.99
C GLY A 243 2.10 -9.48 15.88
N GLY A 244 2.33 -9.09 14.63
CA GLY A 244 1.49 -9.43 13.49
C GLY A 244 0.44 -8.38 13.12
N ILE A 245 0.37 -7.24 13.82
CA ILE A 245 -0.53 -6.13 13.43
C ILE A 245 -0.24 -5.68 12.01
N VAL A 246 1.03 -5.69 11.63
CA VAL A 246 1.53 -5.36 10.28
C VAL A 246 2.51 -6.43 9.84
N ALA A 247 2.56 -6.72 8.56
CA ALA A 247 3.56 -7.60 7.96
C ALA A 247 4.23 -6.94 6.75
N ILE A 248 5.53 -7.18 6.60
CA ILE A 248 6.28 -6.88 5.37
C ILE A 248 6.41 -8.17 4.59
N HIS A 249 5.81 -8.23 3.41
CA HIS A 249 6.00 -9.32 2.46
C HIS A 249 7.04 -8.93 1.42
N SER A 250 7.83 -9.89 0.99
CA SER A 250 8.84 -9.68 -0.06
C SER A 250 8.98 -10.88 -0.97
N GLY A 251 9.33 -10.64 -2.23
CA GLY A 251 9.58 -11.65 -3.23
C GLY A 251 10.47 -11.11 -4.34
N TRP A 252 11.02 -11.99 -5.14
CA TRP A 252 11.94 -11.66 -6.22
C TRP A 252 11.40 -12.15 -7.56
N ARG A 253 11.59 -11.35 -8.60
CA ARG A 253 11.48 -11.82 -9.97
C ARG A 253 12.81 -12.46 -10.38
N ILE A 254 12.84 -13.79 -10.48
CA ILE A 254 14.04 -14.55 -10.89
C ILE A 254 13.81 -15.10 -12.30
#